data_e8c9b1f06c2a0041e31c6838e73edb08
#
_entry.id   e8c9b1f06c2a0041e31c6838e73edb08
#
_cell.length_a   1.000
_cell.length_b   1.000
_cell.length_c   1.000
_cell.angle_alpha   90.00
_cell.angle_beta   90.00
_cell.angle_gamma   90.00
#
_symmetry.space_group_name_H-M   'P 1'
#
loop_
_entity.id
_entity.type
_entity.pdbx_description
1 polymer ?
#
loop_
_entity_poly.entity_id
_entity_poly.type
_entity_poly.pdbx_seq_one_letter_code
_entity_poly.pdbx_strand_id
1 'polypeptide(L)'
;MPANFGWLRFGAVSVVIAASTLSATPARATDVVTEWSTIQMPPAPTLKPVTIEPKTTALFLLDFMHENCGQRPRCVAALPTIKALHDKARAASMFVAYTLPGGGKIIDEAMAPREGELFDQKPGGPDKFLGNDLDQRLKARGIKTVILCGTSAQGVGLGTGSGAAQRGYTVIYPVDCVRSESAFREAYAAWHMAGGGPPVTTKWVTVTRSDMIAFENAK
;
A
#
# COMPACT_ATOMS: atom_id res chain seq x y z
N MET A 1 -94.05 22.37 40.68
CA MET A 1 -92.70 22.84 40.89
C MET A 1 -91.85 22.33 39.72
N PRO A 2 -91.42 23.19 38.79
CA PRO A 2 -90.63 22.72 37.63
C PRO A 2 -89.15 22.85 37.90
N ALA A 3 -88.40 21.80 37.54
CA ALA A 3 -86.97 21.70 37.64
C ALA A 3 -86.25 22.41 36.40
N ASN A 4 -85.33 23.28 36.75
CA ASN A 4 -84.49 23.97 35.75
C ASN A 4 -83.36 23.06 35.27
N PHE A 5 -83.34 22.79 33.98
CA PHE A 5 -82.19 22.13 33.31
C PHE A 5 -81.23 23.20 32.79
N GLY A 6 -80.07 23.29 33.37
CA GLY A 6 -79.01 24.19 32.90
C GLY A 6 -78.25 23.54 31.71
N TRP A 7 -78.16 24.25 30.62
CA TRP A 7 -77.39 23.86 29.43
C TRP A 7 -75.91 24.20 29.60
N LEU A 8 -75.07 23.19 29.73
CA LEU A 8 -73.61 23.32 29.62
C LEU A 8 -73.22 23.57 28.16
N ARG A 9 -72.67 24.74 27.89
CA ARG A 9 -72.03 25.03 26.59
C ARG A 9 -70.63 24.50 26.61
N PHE A 10 -70.33 23.48 25.79
CA PHE A 10 -68.97 23.02 25.50
C PHE A 10 -68.38 23.97 24.46
N GLY A 11 -67.36 24.73 24.87
CA GLY A 11 -66.54 25.51 23.93
C GLY A 11 -65.58 24.57 23.20
N ALA A 12 -65.70 24.50 21.87
CA ALA A 12 -64.75 23.78 21.02
C ALA A 12 -63.43 24.56 20.96
N VAL A 13 -62.37 24.03 21.56
CA VAL A 13 -60.99 24.56 21.43
C VAL A 13 -60.42 23.96 20.11
N SER A 14 -60.34 24.80 19.07
CA SER A 14 -59.68 24.43 17.80
C SER A 14 -58.14 24.52 18.01
N VAL A 15 -57.50 23.40 18.11
CA VAL A 15 -56.02 23.30 18.08
C VAL A 15 -55.55 23.37 16.64
N VAL A 16 -55.00 24.51 16.24
CA VAL A 16 -54.34 24.65 14.92
C VAL A 16 -52.95 24.03 15.03
N ILE A 17 -52.77 22.82 14.53
CA ILE A 17 -51.47 22.19 14.37
C ILE A 17 -50.80 22.82 13.15
N ALA A 18 -49.89 23.73 13.36
CA ALA A 18 -49.01 24.24 12.30
C ALA A 18 -48.04 23.14 11.89
N ALA A 19 -48.29 22.48 10.79
CA ALA A 19 -47.36 21.53 10.19
C ALA A 19 -46.17 22.30 9.59
N SER A 20 -45.06 22.35 10.33
CA SER A 20 -43.78 22.84 9.83
C SER A 20 -43.23 21.82 8.84
N THR A 21 -43.42 22.03 7.54
CA THR A 21 -42.73 21.27 6.50
C THR A 21 -41.27 21.66 6.52
N LEU A 22 -40.45 20.86 7.17
CA LEU A 22 -38.98 20.88 6.97
C LEU A 22 -38.74 20.47 5.51
N SER A 23 -38.50 21.45 4.65
CA SER A 23 -37.99 21.23 3.31
C SER A 23 -36.56 20.69 3.47
N ALA A 24 -36.40 19.38 3.46
CA ALA A 24 -35.09 18.75 3.36
C ALA A 24 -34.53 19.11 1.98
N THR A 25 -33.60 20.05 1.93
CA THR A 25 -32.77 20.28 0.76
C THR A 25 -32.12 18.97 0.40
N PRO A 26 -32.28 18.43 -0.82
CA PRO A 26 -31.60 17.20 -1.20
C PRO A 26 -30.10 17.41 -1.00
N ALA A 27 -29.47 16.58 -0.16
CA ALA A 27 -28.03 16.57 0.01
C ALA A 27 -27.42 16.29 -1.37
N ARG A 28 -26.85 17.32 -1.99
CA ARG A 28 -26.13 17.15 -3.25
C ARG A 28 -24.93 16.28 -2.96
N ALA A 29 -24.82 15.13 -3.63
CA ALA A 29 -23.64 14.30 -3.55
C ALA A 29 -22.44 15.15 -4.00
N THR A 30 -21.46 15.33 -3.11
CA THR A 30 -20.19 15.96 -3.42
C THR A 30 -19.24 14.90 -4.00
N ASP A 31 -18.36 15.31 -4.88
CA ASP A 31 -17.32 14.44 -5.43
C ASP A 31 -15.94 14.80 -4.84
N VAL A 32 -14.99 13.90 -4.98
CA VAL A 32 -13.64 14.04 -4.43
C VAL A 32 -12.90 15.28 -4.96
N VAL A 33 -13.23 15.74 -6.18
CA VAL A 33 -12.59 16.94 -6.76
C VAL A 33 -13.08 18.20 -6.06
N THR A 34 -14.37 18.27 -5.78
CA THR A 34 -14.99 19.36 -5.03
C THR A 34 -14.46 19.46 -3.60
N GLU A 35 -14.17 18.31 -2.97
CA GLU A 35 -13.68 18.22 -1.59
C GLU A 35 -12.14 18.26 -1.49
N TRP A 36 -11.42 18.29 -2.62
CA TRP A 36 -9.97 18.06 -2.69
C TRP A 36 -9.16 18.90 -1.71
N SER A 37 -9.47 20.18 -1.59
CA SER A 37 -8.73 21.10 -0.70
C SER A 37 -9.02 20.91 0.80
N THR A 38 -10.07 20.16 1.14
CA THR A 38 -10.48 19.90 2.53
C THR A 38 -10.07 18.52 3.03
N ILE A 39 -9.57 17.64 2.13
CA ILE A 39 -9.12 16.31 2.50
C ILE A 39 -7.93 16.41 3.43
N GLN A 40 -8.07 15.79 4.60
CA GLN A 40 -6.98 15.68 5.57
C GLN A 40 -6.20 14.38 5.32
N MET A 41 -4.87 14.46 5.39
CA MET A 41 -4.06 13.25 5.36
C MET A 41 -4.38 12.39 6.59
N PRO A 42 -4.65 11.09 6.40
CA PRO A 42 -4.81 10.19 7.54
C PRO A 42 -3.51 10.12 8.36
N PRO A 43 -3.58 9.70 9.65
CA PRO A 43 -2.40 9.49 10.46
C PRO A 43 -1.39 8.56 9.78
N ALA A 44 -0.11 8.81 10.01
CA ALA A 44 0.94 7.94 9.51
C ALA A 44 0.76 6.51 10.05
N PRO A 45 0.98 5.47 9.22
CA PRO A 45 0.86 4.10 9.68
C PRO A 45 1.88 3.79 10.78
N THR A 46 1.47 2.98 11.76
CA THR A 46 2.38 2.45 12.77
C THR A 46 3.31 1.42 12.14
N LEU A 47 4.60 1.68 12.19
CA LEU A 47 5.61 0.75 11.73
C LEU A 47 5.81 -0.37 12.74
N LYS A 48 5.98 -1.60 12.25
CA LYS A 48 6.13 -2.79 13.09
C LYS A 48 7.48 -3.47 12.83
N PRO A 49 8.24 -3.84 13.87
CA PRO A 49 9.41 -4.69 13.69
C PRO A 49 9.00 -6.07 13.17
N VAL A 50 9.85 -6.66 12.35
CA VAL A 50 9.62 -8.00 11.80
C VAL A 50 10.89 -8.84 11.91
N THR A 51 10.72 -10.14 12.12
CA THR A 51 11.79 -11.13 11.99
C THR A 51 11.44 -12.04 10.81
N ILE A 52 12.41 -12.26 9.92
CA ILE A 52 12.22 -13.08 8.71
C ILE A 52 13.19 -14.24 8.67
N GLU A 53 12.73 -15.35 8.09
CA GLU A 53 13.57 -16.49 7.76
C GLU A 53 14.16 -16.31 6.35
N PRO A 54 15.49 -16.18 6.19
CA PRO A 54 16.11 -15.88 4.89
C PRO A 54 15.82 -16.94 3.81
N LYS A 55 15.74 -18.21 4.17
CA LYS A 55 15.54 -19.33 3.22
C LYS A 55 14.15 -19.30 2.55
N THR A 56 13.14 -18.76 3.24
CA THR A 56 11.75 -18.69 2.75
C THR A 56 11.32 -17.26 2.40
N THR A 57 12.26 -16.33 2.41
CA THR A 57 12.03 -14.91 2.09
C THR A 57 12.80 -14.51 0.83
N ALA A 58 12.18 -13.72 -0.03
CA ALA A 58 12.83 -13.08 -1.16
C ALA A 58 12.88 -11.55 -0.98
N LEU A 59 13.99 -10.94 -1.36
CA LEU A 59 14.08 -9.48 -1.51
C LEU A 59 13.75 -9.10 -2.96
N PHE A 60 12.81 -8.20 -3.15
CA PHE A 60 12.49 -7.65 -4.45
C PHE A 60 13.18 -6.30 -4.63
N LEU A 61 13.94 -6.14 -5.69
CA LEU A 61 14.53 -4.88 -6.13
C LEU A 61 13.92 -4.49 -7.48
N LEU A 62 12.88 -3.65 -7.41
CA LEU A 62 11.99 -3.39 -8.53
C LEU A 62 12.29 -2.03 -9.17
N ASP A 63 12.72 -2.08 -10.42
CA ASP A 63 12.89 -0.92 -11.32
C ASP A 63 13.94 0.12 -10.85
N PHE A 64 14.97 -0.32 -10.11
CA PHE A 64 16.10 0.53 -9.72
C PHE A 64 17.10 0.72 -10.86
N MET A 65 16.68 1.44 -11.89
CA MET A 65 17.46 1.73 -13.08
C MET A 65 17.71 3.23 -13.23
N HIS A 66 18.72 3.59 -14.02
CA HIS A 66 19.06 4.98 -14.32
C HIS A 66 17.87 5.75 -14.90
N GLU A 67 17.12 5.13 -15.80
CA GLU A 67 15.97 5.73 -16.49
C GLU A 67 14.76 5.93 -15.57
N ASN A 68 14.74 5.28 -14.41
CA ASN A 68 13.62 5.33 -13.47
C ASN A 68 14.03 5.94 -12.13
N CYS A 69 14.79 5.22 -11.28
CA CYS A 69 15.28 5.72 -10.00
C CYS A 69 16.18 6.95 -10.18
N GLY A 70 17.07 6.95 -11.17
CA GLY A 70 17.99 8.03 -11.45
C GLY A 70 17.31 9.37 -11.75
N GLN A 71 16.07 9.35 -12.22
CA GLN A 71 15.25 10.54 -12.46
C GLN A 71 14.48 11.03 -11.23
N ARG A 72 14.64 10.36 -10.08
CA ARG A 72 13.90 10.65 -8.84
C ARG A 72 14.85 10.93 -7.69
N PRO A 73 15.11 12.20 -7.34
CA PRO A 73 16.05 12.53 -6.26
C PRO A 73 15.80 11.80 -4.94
N ARG A 74 14.52 11.58 -4.58
CA ARG A 74 14.13 10.82 -3.39
C ARG A 74 14.52 9.33 -3.48
N CYS A 75 14.49 8.76 -4.67
CA CYS A 75 14.94 7.38 -4.89
C CYS A 75 16.46 7.29 -4.79
N VAL A 76 17.16 8.19 -5.46
CA VAL A 76 18.65 8.26 -5.41
C VAL A 76 19.13 8.42 -3.97
N ALA A 77 18.51 9.31 -3.19
CA ALA A 77 18.87 9.54 -1.79
C ALA A 77 18.66 8.29 -0.89
N ALA A 78 17.81 7.34 -1.30
CA ALA A 78 17.57 6.11 -0.55
C ALA A 78 18.50 4.95 -0.93
N LEU A 79 19.28 5.06 -1.99
CA LEU A 79 20.15 3.96 -2.47
C LEU A 79 21.09 3.40 -1.39
N PRO A 80 21.71 4.20 -0.50
CA PRO A 80 22.53 3.63 0.58
C PRO A 80 21.75 2.71 1.52
N THR A 81 20.52 3.08 1.87
CA THR A 81 19.62 2.27 2.71
C THR A 81 19.20 0.98 2.00
N ILE A 82 18.85 1.08 0.72
CA ILE A 82 18.45 -0.06 -0.12
C ILE A 82 19.62 -1.02 -0.28
N LYS A 83 20.82 -0.49 -0.54
CA LYS A 83 22.04 -1.29 -0.65
C LYS A 83 22.38 -2.02 0.65
N ALA A 84 22.26 -1.35 1.79
CA ALA A 84 22.50 -1.99 3.09
C ALA A 84 21.57 -3.20 3.33
N LEU A 85 20.28 -3.07 2.97
CA LEU A 85 19.34 -4.19 3.05
C LEU A 85 19.67 -5.29 2.04
N HIS A 86 20.06 -4.92 0.81
CA HIS A 86 20.52 -5.86 -0.21
C HIS A 86 21.75 -6.65 0.25
N ASP A 87 22.77 -5.98 0.79
CA ASP A 87 24.00 -6.61 1.25
C ASP A 87 23.72 -7.58 2.41
N LYS A 88 22.80 -7.20 3.33
CA LYS A 88 22.34 -8.06 4.40
C LYS A 88 21.61 -9.30 3.86
N ALA A 89 20.75 -9.14 2.84
CA ALA A 89 20.08 -10.26 2.18
C ALA A 89 21.08 -11.19 1.50
N ARG A 90 22.09 -10.63 0.82
CA ARG A 90 23.17 -11.40 0.19
C ARG A 90 24.01 -12.19 1.19
N ALA A 91 24.36 -11.55 2.32
CA ALA A 91 25.12 -12.22 3.40
C ALA A 91 24.33 -13.39 4.00
N ALA A 92 23.00 -13.28 4.05
CA ALA A 92 22.09 -14.33 4.51
C ALA A 92 21.72 -15.36 3.42
N SER A 93 22.34 -15.30 2.23
CA SER A 93 22.03 -16.15 1.07
C SER A 93 20.55 -16.12 0.66
N MET A 94 19.88 -15.01 0.90
CA MET A 94 18.49 -14.81 0.52
C MET A 94 18.37 -14.69 -0.99
N PHE A 95 17.28 -15.20 -1.55
CA PHE A 95 16.96 -14.99 -2.96
C PHE A 95 16.61 -13.52 -3.21
N VAL A 96 17.21 -12.92 -4.23
CA VAL A 96 16.90 -11.54 -4.64
C VAL A 96 16.31 -11.57 -6.05
N ALA A 97 15.16 -10.96 -6.22
CA ALA A 97 14.47 -10.86 -7.49
C ALA A 97 14.52 -9.43 -8.02
N TYR A 98 14.86 -9.26 -9.28
CA TYR A 98 15.00 -7.97 -9.93
C TYR A 98 14.03 -7.82 -11.10
N THR A 99 13.58 -6.59 -11.29
CA THR A 99 12.92 -6.19 -12.53
C THR A 99 13.59 -4.94 -13.09
N LEU A 100 13.99 -5.00 -14.37
CA LEU A 100 14.62 -3.91 -15.11
C LEU A 100 13.89 -3.75 -16.46
N PRO A 101 12.67 -3.18 -16.47
CA PRO A 101 11.83 -3.10 -17.66
C PRO A 101 12.55 -2.45 -18.85
N GLY A 102 12.32 -3.00 -20.04
CA GLY A 102 12.91 -2.46 -21.28
C GLY A 102 14.42 -2.69 -21.42
N GLY A 103 15.01 -3.60 -20.63
CA GLY A 103 16.46 -3.86 -20.65
C GLY A 103 17.28 -2.74 -20.00
N GLY A 104 16.67 -1.94 -19.12
CA GLY A 104 17.38 -0.89 -18.38
C GLY A 104 18.51 -1.45 -17.52
N LYS A 105 19.51 -0.60 -17.23
CA LYS A 105 20.64 -0.98 -16.39
C LYS A 105 20.36 -0.61 -14.94
N ILE A 106 20.74 -1.52 -14.03
CA ILE A 106 20.69 -1.23 -12.58
C ILE A 106 21.48 0.04 -12.28
N ILE A 107 20.93 0.87 -11.39
CA ILE A 107 21.54 2.18 -11.08
C ILE A 107 22.83 2.08 -10.25
N ASP A 108 23.00 0.99 -9.50
CA ASP A 108 24.21 0.69 -8.72
C ASP A 108 24.69 -0.72 -9.06
N GLU A 109 25.82 -0.82 -9.75
CA GLU A 109 26.38 -2.11 -10.18
C GLU A 109 26.76 -3.02 -9.00
N ALA A 110 27.02 -2.46 -7.80
CA ALA A 110 27.25 -3.26 -6.60
C ALA A 110 25.99 -4.05 -6.17
N MET A 111 24.83 -3.69 -6.69
CA MET A 111 23.56 -4.43 -6.51
C MET A 111 23.15 -5.20 -7.76
N ALA A 112 24.04 -5.48 -8.69
CA ALA A 112 23.68 -6.16 -9.94
C ALA A 112 23.05 -7.56 -9.68
N PRO A 113 22.04 -7.94 -10.48
CA PRO A 113 21.44 -9.26 -10.39
C PRO A 113 22.45 -10.35 -10.75
N ARG A 114 22.34 -11.49 -10.06
CA ARG A 114 23.04 -12.73 -10.42
C ARG A 114 22.22 -13.51 -11.44
N GLU A 115 22.85 -14.56 -12.01
CA GLU A 115 22.15 -15.47 -12.90
C GLU A 115 20.85 -16.00 -12.24
N GLY A 116 19.76 -15.96 -12.99
CA GLY A 116 18.46 -16.44 -12.53
C GLY A 116 17.68 -15.51 -11.58
N GLU A 117 18.16 -14.29 -11.31
CA GLU A 117 17.49 -13.30 -10.44
C GLU A 117 16.77 -12.20 -11.22
N LEU A 118 17.12 -12.00 -12.48
CA LEU A 118 16.44 -11.05 -13.34
C LEU A 118 15.17 -11.69 -13.91
N PHE A 119 14.07 -10.99 -13.78
CA PHE A 119 12.78 -11.35 -14.36
C PHE A 119 12.49 -10.39 -15.49
N ASP A 120 12.48 -10.94 -16.71
CA ASP A 120 12.16 -10.16 -17.88
C ASP A 120 10.70 -9.73 -17.84
N GLN A 121 10.47 -8.44 -18.08
CA GLN A 121 9.15 -7.89 -18.15
C GLN A 121 8.96 -7.20 -19.48
N LYS A 122 7.95 -7.65 -20.19
CA LYS A 122 7.37 -6.82 -21.23
C LYS A 122 6.95 -5.50 -20.62
N PRO A 123 7.16 -4.35 -21.30
CA PRO A 123 6.93 -3.05 -20.70
C PRO A 123 5.57 -2.95 -20.04
N GLY A 124 5.53 -2.46 -18.80
CA GLY A 124 4.44 -1.68 -18.38
C GLY A 124 3.60 -2.05 -17.19
N GLY A 125 3.58 -3.23 -16.65
CA GLY A 125 2.66 -3.53 -15.54
C GLY A 125 3.20 -3.07 -14.17
N PRO A 126 2.39 -2.44 -13.29
CA PRO A 126 2.78 -2.19 -11.90
C PRO A 126 2.87 -3.48 -11.07
N ASP A 127 2.11 -4.52 -11.40
CA ASP A 127 2.24 -5.86 -10.80
C ASP A 127 3.31 -6.66 -11.55
N LYS A 128 4.44 -6.88 -10.88
CA LYS A 128 5.61 -7.56 -11.45
C LYS A 128 5.47 -9.08 -11.55
N PHE A 129 4.37 -9.62 -11.13
CA PHE A 129 4.00 -11.02 -11.37
C PHE A 129 3.33 -11.26 -12.72
N LEU A 130 2.92 -10.20 -13.41
CA LEU A 130 2.21 -10.34 -14.69
C LEU A 130 3.18 -10.57 -15.84
N GLY A 131 2.86 -11.56 -16.69
CA GLY A 131 3.54 -11.82 -17.97
C GLY A 131 4.92 -12.48 -17.85
N ASN A 132 5.24 -13.09 -16.69
CA ASN A 132 6.49 -13.84 -16.47
C ASN A 132 6.27 -15.02 -15.51
N ASP A 133 7.34 -15.73 -15.20
CA ASP A 133 7.36 -16.94 -14.36
C ASP A 133 7.75 -16.66 -12.88
N LEU A 134 7.76 -15.41 -12.44
CA LEU A 134 8.19 -15.00 -11.08
C LEU A 134 7.47 -15.80 -9.98
N ASP A 135 6.15 -15.88 -10.02
CA ASP A 135 5.37 -16.62 -9.02
C ASP A 135 5.74 -18.10 -8.97
N GLN A 136 5.86 -18.73 -10.14
CA GLN A 136 6.25 -20.14 -10.24
C GLN A 136 7.64 -20.39 -9.67
N ARG A 137 8.61 -19.52 -9.98
CA ARG A 137 10.00 -19.65 -9.52
C ARG A 137 10.14 -19.39 -8.01
N LEU A 138 9.36 -18.45 -7.46
CA LEU A 138 9.32 -18.23 -6.01
C LEU A 138 8.73 -19.45 -5.28
N LYS A 139 7.62 -19.99 -5.76
CA LYS A 139 6.98 -21.19 -5.20
C LYS A 139 7.89 -22.41 -5.26
N ALA A 140 8.57 -22.62 -6.39
CA ALA A 140 9.54 -23.71 -6.55
C ALA A 140 10.72 -23.63 -5.56
N ARG A 141 11.05 -22.41 -5.06
CA ARG A 141 12.05 -22.17 -4.02
C ARG A 141 11.51 -22.22 -2.60
N GLY A 142 10.22 -22.47 -2.41
CA GLY A 142 9.59 -22.46 -1.11
C GLY A 142 9.45 -21.05 -0.50
N ILE A 143 9.53 -19.99 -1.30
CA ILE A 143 9.37 -18.62 -0.81
C ILE A 143 7.94 -18.38 -0.34
N LYS A 144 7.80 -17.86 0.86
CA LYS A 144 6.52 -17.53 1.52
C LYS A 144 6.38 -16.03 1.82
N THR A 145 7.52 -15.35 1.95
CA THR A 145 7.60 -13.93 2.31
C THR A 145 8.36 -13.15 1.25
N VAL A 146 7.91 -11.94 0.96
CA VAL A 146 8.61 -11.01 0.07
C VAL A 146 8.86 -9.69 0.79
N ILE A 147 10.09 -9.20 0.73
CA ILE A 147 10.45 -7.84 1.14
C ILE A 147 10.45 -6.98 -0.11
N LEU A 148 9.67 -5.91 -0.12
CA LEU A 148 9.44 -5.10 -1.30
C LEU A 148 10.26 -3.82 -1.28
N CYS A 149 11.23 -3.69 -2.17
CA CYS A 149 11.91 -2.45 -2.47
C CYS A 149 11.64 -2.07 -3.94
N GLY A 150 11.33 -0.83 -4.21
CA GLY A 150 11.02 -0.43 -5.59
C GLY A 150 10.66 1.03 -5.80
N THR A 151 10.59 1.40 -7.06
CA THR A 151 10.15 2.73 -7.51
C THR A 151 9.33 2.61 -8.80
N SER A 152 8.13 3.22 -8.85
CA SER A 152 7.52 4.17 -7.93
C SER A 152 6.63 3.51 -6.88
N ALA A 153 6.52 4.13 -5.71
CA ALA A 153 5.74 3.61 -4.59
C ALA A 153 4.26 3.35 -4.95
N GLN A 154 3.60 4.33 -5.58
CA GLN A 154 2.19 4.24 -5.99
C GLN A 154 1.97 3.36 -7.24
N GLY A 155 3.03 3.01 -7.97
CA GLY A 155 3.00 2.11 -9.11
C GLY A 155 3.43 0.71 -8.70
N VAL A 156 4.72 0.41 -8.89
CA VAL A 156 5.28 -0.93 -8.64
C VAL A 156 5.17 -1.35 -7.19
N GLY A 157 5.29 -0.42 -6.24
CA GLY A 157 5.14 -0.68 -4.81
C GLY A 157 3.74 -1.21 -4.47
N LEU A 158 2.69 -0.48 -4.88
CA LEU A 158 1.31 -0.92 -4.66
C LEU A 158 0.93 -2.12 -5.52
N GLY A 159 1.24 -2.08 -6.81
CA GLY A 159 0.82 -3.12 -7.75
C GLY A 159 1.43 -4.48 -7.40
N THR A 160 2.75 -4.53 -7.22
CA THR A 160 3.45 -5.79 -6.89
C THR A 160 3.16 -6.24 -5.46
N GLY A 161 3.08 -5.29 -4.50
CA GLY A 161 2.75 -5.63 -3.12
C GLY A 161 1.35 -6.24 -2.99
N SER A 162 0.35 -5.63 -3.63
CA SER A 162 -1.01 -6.18 -3.69
C SER A 162 -1.06 -7.51 -4.45
N GLY A 163 -0.33 -7.61 -5.58
CA GLY A 163 -0.22 -8.82 -6.37
C GLY A 163 0.40 -9.99 -5.60
N ALA A 164 1.44 -9.73 -4.80
CA ALA A 164 2.04 -10.72 -3.91
C ALA A 164 1.06 -11.19 -2.82
N ALA A 165 0.40 -10.25 -2.15
CA ALA A 165 -0.58 -10.55 -1.10
C ALA A 165 -1.75 -11.39 -1.63
N GLN A 166 -2.26 -11.08 -2.83
CA GLN A 166 -3.32 -11.86 -3.49
C GLN A 166 -2.89 -13.28 -3.86
N ARG A 167 -1.59 -13.51 -4.06
CA ARG A 167 -1.00 -14.84 -4.33
C ARG A 167 -0.65 -15.62 -3.06
N GLY A 168 -0.94 -15.04 -1.88
CA GLY A 168 -0.74 -15.67 -0.57
C GLY A 168 0.65 -15.45 0.03
N TYR A 169 1.47 -14.55 -0.50
CA TYR A 169 2.73 -14.17 0.13
C TYR A 169 2.49 -13.23 1.32
N THR A 170 3.26 -13.41 2.38
CA THR A 170 3.46 -12.35 3.37
C THR A 170 4.32 -11.25 2.75
N VAL A 171 3.85 -10.01 2.85
CA VAL A 171 4.54 -8.85 2.26
C VAL A 171 5.12 -7.98 3.37
N ILE A 172 6.42 -7.80 3.35
CA ILE A 172 7.12 -6.82 4.17
C ILE A 172 7.35 -5.57 3.32
N TYR A 173 6.80 -4.44 3.77
CA TYR A 173 6.81 -3.18 3.05
C TYR A 173 7.62 -2.12 3.80
N PRO A 174 8.94 -2.02 3.57
CA PRO A 174 9.78 -1.02 4.22
C PRO A 174 9.59 0.35 3.55
N VAL A 175 9.04 1.32 4.28
CA VAL A 175 8.71 2.65 3.74
C VAL A 175 9.93 3.45 3.27
N ASP A 176 11.12 3.12 3.76
CA ASP A 176 12.39 3.73 3.36
C ASP A 176 13.04 3.04 2.15
N CYS A 177 12.46 1.94 1.66
CA CYS A 177 12.94 1.14 0.53
C CYS A 177 12.01 1.24 -0.69
N VAL A 178 10.77 1.72 -0.50
CA VAL A 178 9.79 1.92 -1.57
C VAL A 178 9.65 3.42 -1.82
N ARG A 179 10.20 3.90 -2.94
CA ARG A 179 10.42 5.32 -3.19
C ARG A 179 9.62 5.85 -4.38
N SER A 180 9.44 7.16 -4.41
CA SER A 180 8.76 7.85 -5.51
C SER A 180 9.34 9.25 -5.74
N GLU A 181 8.75 10.02 -6.66
CA GLU A 181 9.11 11.40 -6.93
C GLU A 181 8.59 12.39 -5.88
N SER A 182 7.56 12.03 -5.09
CA SER A 182 7.01 12.93 -4.08
C SER A 182 6.65 12.21 -2.78
N ALA A 183 6.69 12.96 -1.67
CA ALA A 183 6.31 12.45 -0.36
C ALA A 183 4.85 12.01 -0.30
N PHE A 184 3.95 12.71 -1.01
CA PHE A 184 2.54 12.35 -1.07
C PHE A 184 2.33 10.94 -1.66
N ARG A 185 2.99 10.63 -2.78
CA ARG A 185 2.88 9.31 -3.42
C ARG A 185 3.43 8.18 -2.54
N GLU A 186 4.51 8.44 -1.81
CA GLU A 186 5.05 7.49 -0.83
C GLU A 186 4.09 7.30 0.36
N ALA A 187 3.55 8.40 0.90
CA ALA A 187 2.59 8.36 2.00
C ALA A 187 1.28 7.64 1.61
N TYR A 188 0.74 7.95 0.43
CA TYR A 188 -0.44 7.26 -0.11
C TYR A 188 -0.21 5.75 -0.22
N ALA A 189 0.92 5.35 -0.79
CA ALA A 189 1.26 3.94 -0.94
C ALA A 189 1.42 3.24 0.43
N ALA A 190 2.14 3.87 1.37
CA ALA A 190 2.32 3.34 2.72
C ALA A 190 0.99 3.22 3.48
N TRP A 191 0.12 4.23 3.41
CA TRP A 191 -1.23 4.20 4.00
C TRP A 191 -2.08 3.07 3.40
N HIS A 192 -2.10 2.96 2.07
CA HIS A 192 -2.85 1.91 1.37
C HIS A 192 -2.40 0.52 1.83
N MET A 193 -1.10 0.27 1.88
CA MET A 193 -0.53 -1.02 2.27
C MET A 193 -0.72 -1.32 3.77
N ALA A 194 -0.81 -0.30 4.61
CA ALA A 194 -1.00 -0.44 6.06
C ALA A 194 -2.44 -0.74 6.50
N GLY A 195 -3.41 -0.71 5.61
CA GLY A 195 -4.82 -0.95 5.93
C GLY A 195 -5.82 -0.05 5.21
N GLY A 196 -5.35 1.00 4.52
CA GLY A 196 -6.21 1.85 3.68
C GLY A 196 -6.71 1.17 2.41
N GLY A 197 -6.06 0.07 2.02
CA GLY A 197 -6.47 -0.76 0.90
C GLY A 197 -7.43 -1.90 1.31
N PRO A 198 -7.83 -2.75 0.35
CA PRO A 198 -8.75 -3.86 0.62
C PRO A 198 -8.20 -4.82 1.67
N PRO A 199 -9.01 -5.23 2.68
CA PRO A 199 -8.57 -6.16 3.73
C PRO A 199 -8.03 -7.50 3.20
N VAL A 200 -8.51 -7.96 2.04
CA VAL A 200 -8.04 -9.20 1.40
C VAL A 200 -6.56 -9.16 1.05
N THR A 201 -6.01 -7.97 0.82
CA THR A 201 -4.58 -7.75 0.55
C THR A 201 -3.84 -7.26 1.78
N THR A 202 -4.35 -6.24 2.47
CA THR A 202 -3.63 -5.56 3.55
C THR A 202 -3.39 -6.44 4.78
N LYS A 203 -4.22 -7.45 5.03
CA LYS A 203 -4.00 -8.44 6.10
C LYS A 203 -2.68 -9.23 5.97
N TRP A 204 -2.12 -9.32 4.78
CA TRP A 204 -0.86 -10.01 4.49
C TRP A 204 0.34 -9.08 4.51
N VAL A 205 0.14 -7.78 4.76
CA VAL A 205 1.18 -6.76 4.67
C VAL A 205 1.59 -6.28 6.05
N THR A 206 2.89 -6.20 6.27
CA THR A 206 3.47 -5.50 7.41
C THR A 206 4.27 -4.31 6.91
N VAL A 207 3.84 -3.11 7.30
CA VAL A 207 4.56 -1.87 7.00
C VAL A 207 5.63 -1.67 8.09
N THR A 208 6.87 -1.44 7.66
CA THR A 208 8.04 -1.38 8.52
C THR A 208 9.09 -0.39 7.99
N ARG A 209 10.31 -0.45 8.52
CA ARG A 209 11.52 0.17 7.96
C ARG A 209 12.59 -0.90 7.76
N SER A 210 13.54 -0.63 6.90
CA SER A 210 14.64 -1.57 6.62
C SER A 210 15.49 -1.92 7.86
N ASP A 211 15.70 -0.95 8.76
CA ASP A 211 16.41 -1.12 10.02
C ASP A 211 15.62 -1.88 11.11
N MET A 212 14.31 -2.07 10.91
CA MET A 212 13.44 -2.85 11.80
C MET A 212 13.25 -4.31 11.33
N ILE A 213 13.96 -4.73 10.28
CA ILE A 213 13.92 -6.11 9.78
C ILE A 213 15.09 -6.89 10.39
N ALA A 214 14.75 -7.79 11.30
CA ALA A 214 15.67 -8.78 11.84
C ALA A 214 15.67 -10.05 10.96
N PHE A 215 16.84 -10.64 10.79
CA PHE A 215 17.00 -11.91 10.07
C PHE A 215 17.25 -13.00 11.10
N GLU A 216 16.52 -14.10 11.02
CA GLU A 216 16.80 -15.27 11.83
C GLU A 216 18.20 -15.78 11.50
N ASN A 217 18.94 -16.16 12.54
CA ASN A 217 20.23 -16.80 12.35
C ASN A 217 20.01 -18.15 11.65
N ALA A 218 20.76 -18.42 10.59
CA ALA A 218 20.80 -19.75 9.99
C ALA A 218 21.21 -20.75 11.08
N LYS A 219 20.29 -21.65 11.44
CA LYS A 219 20.60 -22.81 12.28
C LYS A 219 21.39 -23.82 11.48
#